data_08402cd6a93827c10f821c5c7b40680f
#
_entry.id   08402cd6a93827c10f821c5c7b40680f
#
_cell.length_a   1.000
_cell.length_b   1.000
_cell.length_c   1.000
_cell.angle_alpha   90.00
_cell.angle_beta   90.00
_cell.angle_gamma   90.00
#
_symmetry.space_group_name_H-M   'P 1'
#
loop_
_entity.id
_entity.type
_entity.pdbx_description
1 polymer ?
#
loop_
_entity_poly.entity_id
_entity_poly.type
_entity_poly.pdbx_seq_one_letter_code
_entity_poly.pdbx_strand_id
1 'polypeptide(L)'
;VKKEGELFKITTTSNTTYHAKFVVVAIGKMGQPNRPTYKIPVALSKQVVFSINDCKENEKTLVIGGGNSAVEYAIALCKTTPTTLNYRKKEFSRINEDNAKNLQEVLNNNTLKSKLGVDIESLEEDNTQIKVNFTDNTSESFDRLLYAIGGSTPLEFFKRCSLELDPSTNIPVVKENLESNNIPNLFIVGDILFKSGASIATALNHGYDVAIEIAKRLRS
;
A
#
# COMPACT_ATOMS: atom_id res chain seq x y z
N VAL A 1 -4.18 -8.99 -18.98
CA VAL A 1 -5.56 -9.01 -19.49
C VAL A 1 -5.56 -8.35 -20.85
N LYS A 2 -6.07 -9.03 -21.88
CA LYS A 2 -6.21 -8.51 -23.24
C LYS A 2 -7.61 -8.85 -23.74
N LYS A 3 -8.22 -7.93 -24.51
CA LYS A 3 -9.49 -8.20 -25.19
C LYS A 3 -9.21 -8.77 -26.57
N GLU A 4 -9.76 -9.94 -26.89
CA GLU A 4 -9.66 -10.65 -28.16
C GLU A 4 -11.08 -10.92 -28.69
N GLY A 5 -11.55 -10.09 -29.61
CA GLY A 5 -12.94 -10.11 -30.08
C GLY A 5 -13.92 -9.78 -28.95
N GLU A 6 -14.87 -10.67 -28.67
CA GLU A 6 -15.86 -10.48 -27.61
C GLU A 6 -15.43 -10.98 -26.23
N LEU A 7 -14.32 -11.71 -26.15
CA LEU A 7 -13.81 -12.28 -24.92
C LEU A 7 -12.53 -11.58 -24.46
N PHE A 8 -12.31 -11.61 -23.17
CA PHE A 8 -11.03 -11.29 -22.57
C PHE A 8 -10.20 -12.55 -22.40
N LYS A 9 -8.93 -12.46 -22.74
CA LYS A 9 -7.90 -13.44 -22.40
C LYS A 9 -7.11 -12.94 -21.19
N ILE A 10 -7.14 -13.71 -20.12
CA ILE A 10 -6.46 -13.42 -18.86
C ILE A 10 -5.36 -14.48 -18.64
N THR A 11 -4.09 -14.07 -18.67
CA THR A 11 -2.97 -14.96 -18.38
C THR A 11 -2.40 -14.64 -17.00
N THR A 12 -2.31 -15.65 -16.14
CA THR A 12 -1.73 -15.52 -14.79
C THR A 12 -0.21 -15.63 -14.84
N THR A 13 0.44 -15.30 -13.73
CA THR A 13 1.89 -15.47 -13.57
C THR A 13 2.35 -16.93 -13.64
N SER A 14 1.43 -17.88 -13.37
CA SER A 14 1.63 -19.33 -13.55
C SER A 14 1.37 -19.82 -14.98
N ASN A 15 1.23 -18.91 -15.96
CA ASN A 15 0.92 -19.18 -17.36
C ASN A 15 -0.44 -19.87 -17.61
N THR A 16 -1.34 -19.87 -16.62
CA THR A 16 -2.71 -20.35 -16.82
C THR A 16 -3.51 -19.29 -17.55
N THR A 17 -4.28 -19.68 -18.56
CA THR A 17 -5.11 -18.76 -19.37
C THR A 17 -6.59 -19.01 -19.09
N TYR A 18 -7.30 -17.91 -18.86
CA TYR A 18 -8.78 -17.89 -18.71
C TYR A 18 -9.39 -17.01 -19.79
N HIS A 19 -10.63 -17.32 -20.16
CA HIS A 19 -11.45 -16.50 -21.06
C HIS A 19 -12.72 -16.05 -20.32
N ALA A 20 -13.11 -14.79 -20.50
CA ALA A 20 -14.28 -14.22 -19.85
C ALA A 20 -14.96 -13.17 -20.75
N LYS A 21 -16.29 -13.07 -20.67
CA LYS A 21 -17.06 -11.99 -21.33
C LYS A 21 -16.90 -10.66 -20.61
N PHE A 22 -16.75 -10.70 -19.30
CA PHE A 22 -16.62 -9.53 -18.43
C PHE A 22 -15.38 -9.67 -17.55
N VAL A 23 -14.72 -8.54 -17.29
CA VAL A 23 -13.59 -8.46 -16.34
C VAL A 23 -13.85 -7.32 -15.36
N VAL A 24 -13.65 -7.58 -14.08
CA VAL A 24 -13.69 -6.56 -13.03
C VAL A 24 -12.30 -6.42 -12.41
N VAL A 25 -11.72 -5.21 -12.47
CA VAL A 25 -10.44 -4.86 -11.87
C VAL A 25 -10.71 -4.28 -10.48
N ALA A 26 -10.48 -5.08 -9.44
CA ALA A 26 -10.71 -4.76 -8.03
C ALA A 26 -9.43 -4.95 -7.20
N ILE A 27 -8.28 -4.48 -7.72
CA ILE A 27 -6.95 -4.75 -7.16
C ILE A 27 -6.51 -3.73 -6.09
N GLY A 28 -7.37 -2.79 -5.76
CA GLY A 28 -7.03 -1.69 -4.87
C GLY A 28 -5.99 -0.72 -5.49
N LYS A 29 -5.69 0.32 -4.76
CA LYS A 29 -4.75 1.36 -5.22
C LYS A 29 -3.28 0.97 -5.04
N MET A 30 -3.00 0.13 -4.07
CA MET A 30 -1.63 -0.25 -3.73
C MET A 30 -1.06 -1.27 -4.72
N GLY A 31 -0.22 -0.78 -5.63
CA GLY A 31 0.67 -1.60 -6.44
C GLY A 31 1.88 -2.08 -5.61
N GLN A 32 3.09 -1.72 -6.04
CA GLN A 32 4.29 -1.98 -5.25
C GLN A 32 4.42 -0.98 -4.09
N PRO A 33 4.86 -1.43 -2.90
CA PRO A 33 5.21 -0.52 -1.82
C PRO A 33 6.27 0.49 -2.28
N ASN A 34 6.12 1.75 -1.87
CA ASN A 34 7.15 2.74 -2.11
C ASN A 34 8.45 2.32 -1.40
N ARG A 35 9.57 2.54 -2.08
CA ARG A 35 10.89 2.30 -1.52
C ARG A 35 11.53 3.62 -1.09
N PRO A 36 12.42 3.60 -0.10
CA PRO A 36 13.20 4.79 0.26
C PRO A 36 14.10 5.22 -0.93
N THR A 37 14.52 6.47 -0.90
CA THR A 37 15.40 7.04 -1.95
C THR A 37 16.86 6.62 -1.77
N TYR A 38 17.27 6.28 -0.55
CA TYR A 38 18.59 5.73 -0.26
C TYR A 38 18.65 4.23 -0.56
N LYS A 39 19.86 3.73 -0.78
CA LYS A 39 20.11 2.33 -1.10
C LYS A 39 19.91 1.45 0.12
N ILE A 40 19.13 0.38 -0.02
CA ILE A 40 19.07 -0.71 0.95
C ILE A 40 20.18 -1.71 0.57
N PRO A 41 21.17 -1.98 1.46
CA PRO A 41 22.17 -3.02 1.22
C PRO A 41 21.53 -4.38 0.97
N VAL A 42 22.07 -5.14 0.03
CA VAL A 42 21.50 -6.45 -0.37
C VAL A 42 21.46 -7.43 0.80
N ALA A 43 22.48 -7.41 1.66
CA ALA A 43 22.54 -8.25 2.85
C ALA A 43 21.38 -8.01 3.81
N LEU A 44 20.85 -6.78 3.90
CA LEU A 44 19.75 -6.39 4.78
C LEU A 44 18.36 -6.67 4.17
N SER A 45 18.29 -7.20 2.94
CA SER A 45 17.03 -7.37 2.20
C SER A 45 15.98 -8.25 2.89
N LYS A 46 16.41 -9.17 3.74
CA LYS A 46 15.52 -10.05 4.52
C LYS A 46 14.97 -9.39 5.81
N GLN A 47 15.63 -8.33 6.27
CA GLN A 47 15.28 -7.61 7.50
C GLN A 47 14.49 -6.34 7.20
N VAL A 48 14.50 -5.88 5.94
CA VAL A 48 13.72 -4.75 5.46
C VAL A 48 12.44 -5.27 4.81
N VAL A 49 11.31 -4.98 5.44
CA VAL A 49 9.98 -5.49 5.05
C VAL A 49 9.00 -4.36 4.76
N PHE A 50 7.94 -4.68 4.02
CA PHE A 50 6.89 -3.74 3.59
C PHE A 50 5.49 -4.21 4.00
N SER A 51 5.40 -5.34 4.69
CA SER A 51 4.18 -5.89 5.27
C SER A 51 4.39 -6.20 6.75
N ILE A 52 3.40 -5.88 7.57
CA ILE A 52 3.42 -6.22 9.00
C ILE A 52 3.50 -7.73 9.24
N ASN A 53 2.97 -8.53 8.31
CA ASN A 53 2.98 -10.00 8.39
C ASN A 53 4.39 -10.60 8.31
N ASP A 54 5.37 -9.81 7.84
CA ASP A 54 6.78 -10.23 7.76
C ASP A 54 7.58 -9.83 9.03
N CYS A 55 6.94 -9.14 9.99
CA CYS A 55 7.52 -8.84 11.29
C CYS A 55 7.40 -10.05 12.22
N LYS A 56 8.38 -10.20 13.12
CA LYS A 56 8.41 -11.30 14.08
C LYS A 56 8.35 -10.77 15.51
N GLU A 57 7.83 -11.57 16.41
CA GLU A 57 7.81 -11.24 17.82
C GLU A 57 9.24 -11.12 18.40
N ASN A 58 9.39 -10.26 19.38
CA ASN A 58 10.65 -10.00 20.09
C ASN A 58 11.78 -9.38 19.23
N GLU A 59 11.54 -9.05 17.95
CA GLU A 59 12.50 -8.30 17.14
C GLU A 59 12.35 -6.80 17.37
N LYS A 60 13.41 -6.10 17.78
CA LYS A 60 13.41 -4.64 17.89
C LYS A 60 13.14 -4.01 16.51
N THR A 61 11.96 -3.42 16.35
CA THR A 61 11.44 -3.00 15.05
C THR A 61 11.35 -1.48 14.95
N LEU A 62 11.83 -0.93 13.81
CA LEU A 62 11.58 0.44 13.39
C LEU A 62 10.46 0.46 12.35
N VAL A 63 9.34 1.09 12.66
CA VAL A 63 8.26 1.37 11.71
C VAL A 63 8.49 2.74 11.10
N ILE A 64 8.57 2.82 9.77
CA ILE A 64 8.86 4.06 9.04
C ILE A 64 7.62 4.51 8.28
N GLY A 65 7.11 5.69 8.61
CA GLY A 65 5.96 6.28 7.92
C GLY A 65 5.15 7.24 8.78
N GLY A 66 4.22 7.95 8.16
CA GLY A 66 3.41 8.98 8.84
C GLY A 66 1.94 9.02 8.40
N GLY A 67 1.44 7.91 7.86
CA GLY A 67 0.02 7.70 7.55
C GLY A 67 -0.63 6.73 8.53
N ASN A 68 -1.95 6.50 8.35
CA ASN A 68 -2.72 5.59 9.20
C ASN A 68 -2.07 4.21 9.33
N SER A 69 -1.66 3.59 8.22
CA SER A 69 -1.04 2.25 8.24
C SER A 69 0.24 2.20 9.09
N ALA A 70 1.10 3.24 9.03
CA ALA A 70 2.32 3.28 9.84
C ALA A 70 1.99 3.32 11.34
N VAL A 71 1.02 4.16 11.72
CA VAL A 71 0.56 4.31 13.11
C VAL A 71 -0.10 3.02 13.59
N GLU A 72 -1.00 2.44 12.81
CA GLU A 72 -1.69 1.18 13.12
C GLU A 72 -0.69 0.02 13.31
N TYR A 73 0.30 -0.10 12.42
CA TYR A 73 1.34 -1.11 12.54
C TYR A 73 2.21 -0.91 13.78
N ALA A 74 2.61 0.34 14.08
CA ALA A 74 3.39 0.63 15.28
C ALA A 74 2.63 0.30 16.56
N ILE A 75 1.33 0.67 16.63
CA ILE A 75 0.44 0.35 17.77
C ILE A 75 0.23 -1.16 17.91
N ALA A 76 0.09 -1.88 16.81
CA ALA A 76 -0.07 -3.34 16.87
C ALA A 76 1.21 -4.03 17.34
N LEU A 77 2.36 -3.67 16.79
CA LEU A 77 3.65 -4.28 17.10
C LEU A 77 4.15 -3.95 18.49
N CYS A 78 3.94 -2.74 19.01
CA CYS A 78 4.45 -2.36 20.33
C CYS A 78 3.84 -3.16 21.50
N LYS A 79 2.79 -3.93 21.25
CA LYS A 79 2.18 -4.82 22.24
C LYS A 79 3.04 -6.07 22.53
N THR A 80 3.84 -6.51 21.56
CA THR A 80 4.63 -7.76 21.63
C THR A 80 6.10 -7.55 21.31
N THR A 81 6.49 -6.36 20.86
CA THR A 81 7.80 -6.13 20.24
C THR A 81 8.31 -4.74 20.62
N PRO A 82 9.59 -4.57 21.02
CA PRO A 82 10.18 -3.24 21.21
C PRO A 82 10.11 -2.45 19.90
N THR A 83 9.22 -1.47 19.84
CA THR A 83 8.91 -0.75 18.59
C THR A 83 9.22 0.73 18.71
N THR A 84 9.81 1.29 17.65
CA THR A 84 9.99 2.72 17.46
C THR A 84 9.25 3.15 16.19
N LEU A 85 8.46 4.23 16.24
CA LEU A 85 7.83 4.84 15.08
C LEU A 85 8.66 6.04 14.62
N ASN A 86 9.17 5.98 13.39
CA ASN A 86 9.91 7.08 12.78
C ASN A 86 9.05 7.80 11.72
N TYR A 87 9.02 9.11 11.80
CA TYR A 87 8.41 9.95 10.79
C TYR A 87 9.24 11.21 10.55
N ARG A 88 9.55 11.48 9.26
CA ARG A 88 10.38 12.63 8.85
C ARG A 88 9.79 14.01 9.20
N LYS A 89 8.49 14.11 9.47
CA LYS A 89 7.85 15.34 9.93
C LYS A 89 7.66 15.31 11.44
N LYS A 90 7.58 16.50 12.04
CA LYS A 90 7.38 16.67 13.49
C LYS A 90 5.97 16.25 13.95
N GLU A 91 4.98 16.31 13.05
CA GLU A 91 3.57 16.10 13.37
C GLU A 91 2.89 15.21 12.32
N PHE A 92 1.89 14.45 12.77
CA PHE A 92 1.07 13.59 11.94
C PHE A 92 -0.13 14.38 11.40
N SER A 93 -0.10 14.76 10.12
CA SER A 93 -1.18 15.53 9.45
C SER A 93 -2.12 14.65 8.61
N ARG A 94 -1.94 13.34 8.59
CA ARG A 94 -2.66 12.42 7.68
C ARG A 94 -3.28 11.21 8.37
N ILE A 95 -3.27 11.17 9.69
CA ILE A 95 -3.92 10.12 10.47
C ILE A 95 -5.32 10.57 10.89
N ASN A 96 -6.23 9.62 11.03
CA ASN A 96 -7.56 9.88 11.54
C ASN A 96 -7.53 10.09 13.07
N GLU A 97 -8.65 10.55 13.62
CA GLU A 97 -8.78 10.90 15.03
C GLU A 97 -8.56 9.68 15.96
N ASP A 98 -9.08 8.52 15.58
CA ASP A 98 -8.92 7.29 16.37
C ASP A 98 -7.44 6.87 16.44
N ASN A 99 -6.74 6.92 15.31
CA ASN A 99 -5.30 6.63 15.27
C ASN A 99 -4.49 7.66 16.05
N ALA A 100 -4.87 8.94 16.01
CA ALA A 100 -4.22 9.98 16.81
C ALA A 100 -4.38 9.74 18.31
N LYS A 101 -5.59 9.39 18.76
CA LYS A 101 -5.89 9.07 20.15
C LYS A 101 -5.12 7.83 20.63
N ASN A 102 -5.21 6.74 19.88
CA ASN A 102 -4.54 5.48 20.22
C ASN A 102 -3.01 5.63 20.22
N LEU A 103 -2.44 6.40 19.28
CA LEU A 103 -1.02 6.71 19.26
C LEU A 103 -0.58 7.46 20.52
N GLN A 104 -1.33 8.49 20.91
CA GLN A 104 -1.03 9.27 22.11
C GLN A 104 -1.05 8.41 23.37
N GLU A 105 -1.99 7.46 23.46
CA GLU A 105 -2.08 6.52 24.59
C GLU A 105 -0.82 5.66 24.72
N VAL A 106 -0.38 5.00 23.62
CA VAL A 106 0.81 4.13 23.68
C VAL A 106 2.12 4.91 23.88
N LEU A 107 2.18 6.16 23.44
CA LEU A 107 3.31 7.05 23.70
C LEU A 107 3.36 7.48 25.18
N ASN A 108 2.22 7.87 25.75
CA ASN A 108 2.12 8.28 27.17
C ASN A 108 2.48 7.14 28.12
N ASN A 109 2.12 5.91 27.76
CA ASN A 109 2.44 4.71 28.54
C ASN A 109 3.86 4.20 28.29
N ASN A 110 4.67 4.87 27.48
CA ASN A 110 6.02 4.46 27.07
C ASN A 110 6.10 3.06 26.45
N THR A 111 4.99 2.55 25.91
CA THR A 111 4.93 1.26 25.22
C THR A 111 5.51 1.36 23.81
N LEU A 112 5.34 2.51 23.16
CA LEU A 112 5.89 2.84 21.86
C LEU A 112 6.86 4.00 21.98
N LYS A 113 8.03 3.88 21.35
CA LYS A 113 8.96 5.00 21.17
C LYS A 113 8.65 5.74 19.85
N SER A 114 8.93 7.04 19.81
CA SER A 114 8.81 7.81 18.57
C SER A 114 10.06 8.62 18.28
N LYS A 115 10.41 8.72 16.99
CA LYS A 115 11.48 9.59 16.46
C LYS A 115 10.87 10.42 15.33
N LEU A 116 10.45 11.64 15.66
CA LEU A 116 9.71 12.54 14.78
C LEU A 116 10.59 13.72 14.32
N GLY A 117 10.31 14.23 13.11
CA GLY A 117 11.05 15.34 12.53
C GLY A 117 12.44 14.98 12.04
N VAL A 118 12.74 13.68 11.92
CA VAL A 118 14.05 13.15 11.55
C VAL A 118 13.86 12.09 10.46
N ASP A 119 14.61 12.23 9.37
CA ASP A 119 14.60 11.24 8.29
C ASP A 119 15.75 10.24 8.43
N ILE A 120 15.69 9.14 7.71
CA ILE A 120 16.78 8.17 7.60
C ILE A 120 17.71 8.62 6.48
N GLU A 121 18.99 8.69 6.77
CA GLU A 121 20.04 9.05 5.81
C GLU A 121 20.62 7.81 5.12
N SER A 122 20.96 6.79 5.89
CA SER A 122 21.54 5.54 5.36
C SER A 122 21.32 4.36 6.28
N LEU A 123 21.54 3.17 5.73
CA LEU A 123 21.52 1.89 6.42
C LEU A 123 22.88 1.21 6.30
N GLU A 124 23.36 0.63 7.40
CA GLU A 124 24.59 -0.15 7.46
C GLU A 124 24.33 -1.50 8.12
N GLU A 125 25.15 -2.49 7.82
CA GLU A 125 25.16 -3.77 8.52
C GLU A 125 25.84 -3.58 9.89
N ASP A 126 25.19 -4.07 10.94
CA ASP A 126 25.73 -4.09 12.30
C ASP A 126 25.55 -5.50 12.87
N ASN A 127 26.50 -6.38 12.58
CA ASN A 127 26.42 -7.80 12.91
C ASN A 127 25.12 -8.45 12.38
N THR A 128 24.17 -8.77 13.28
CA THR A 128 22.88 -9.36 12.92
C THR A 128 21.77 -8.31 12.83
N GLN A 129 22.09 -7.02 13.03
CA GLN A 129 21.13 -5.93 13.06
C GLN A 129 21.36 -4.94 11.91
N ILE A 130 20.44 -4.03 11.76
CA ILE A 130 20.51 -2.90 10.84
C ILE A 130 20.83 -1.66 11.65
N LYS A 131 21.99 -1.06 11.44
CA LYS A 131 22.29 0.27 11.95
C LYS A 131 21.64 1.31 11.04
N VAL A 132 20.76 2.09 11.62
CA VAL A 132 20.04 3.17 10.95
C VAL A 132 20.72 4.48 11.32
N ASN A 133 21.28 5.19 10.33
CA ASN A 133 21.84 6.52 10.50
C ASN A 133 20.75 7.54 10.15
N PHE A 134 20.55 8.51 11.03
CA PHE A 134 19.52 9.52 10.90
C PHE A 134 20.11 10.88 10.52
N THR A 135 19.30 11.73 9.89
CA THR A 135 19.70 13.07 9.44
C THR A 135 20.03 14.06 10.58
N ASP A 136 19.76 13.68 11.83
CA ASP A 136 20.17 14.43 13.04
C ASP A 136 21.53 13.98 13.59
N ASN A 137 22.31 13.23 12.83
CA ASN A 137 23.60 12.64 13.19
C ASN A 137 23.53 11.61 14.34
N THR A 138 22.34 11.11 14.67
CA THR A 138 22.19 9.97 15.59
C THR A 138 22.12 8.66 14.82
N SER A 139 22.42 7.56 15.50
CA SER A 139 22.22 6.22 14.95
C SER A 139 21.65 5.27 15.99
N GLU A 140 20.90 4.26 15.54
CA GLU A 140 20.33 3.20 16.38
C GLU A 140 20.22 1.91 15.58
N SER A 141 20.48 0.77 16.25
CA SER A 141 20.40 -0.56 15.61
C SER A 141 19.06 -1.23 15.91
N PHE A 142 18.52 -1.89 14.86
CA PHE A 142 17.23 -2.60 14.86
C PHE A 142 17.38 -3.98 14.23
N ASP A 143 16.55 -4.91 14.66
CA ASP A 143 16.48 -6.25 14.05
C ASP A 143 15.66 -6.21 12.76
N ARG A 144 14.68 -5.29 12.66
CA ARG A 144 13.77 -5.18 11.52
C ARG A 144 13.38 -3.74 11.21
N LEU A 145 13.26 -3.45 9.91
CA LEU A 145 12.67 -2.21 9.42
C LEU A 145 11.38 -2.51 8.66
N LEU A 146 10.28 -1.89 9.07
CA LEU A 146 8.98 -1.97 8.39
C LEU A 146 8.66 -0.63 7.73
N TYR A 147 8.72 -0.59 6.39
CA TYR A 147 8.35 0.60 5.62
C TYR A 147 6.85 0.65 5.37
N ALA A 148 6.18 1.64 5.94
CA ALA A 148 4.77 1.97 5.73
C ALA A 148 4.64 3.38 5.12
N ILE A 149 5.38 3.64 4.04
CA ILE A 149 5.47 4.92 3.35
C ILE A 149 4.54 5.03 2.13
N GLY A 150 3.48 4.22 2.13
CA GLY A 150 2.50 4.11 1.04
C GLY A 150 2.97 3.20 -0.08
N GLY A 151 2.19 3.17 -1.16
CA GLY A 151 2.48 2.38 -2.35
C GLY A 151 2.30 3.21 -3.61
N SER A 152 2.92 2.74 -4.69
CA SER A 152 2.74 3.31 -6.02
C SER A 152 1.40 2.85 -6.61
N THR A 153 0.79 3.71 -7.42
CA THR A 153 -0.32 3.30 -8.29
C THR A 153 0.16 2.19 -9.23
N PRO A 154 -0.64 1.15 -9.50
CA PRO A 154 -0.23 0.02 -10.35
C PRO A 154 -0.23 0.39 -11.85
N LEU A 155 0.53 1.43 -12.24
CA LEU A 155 0.56 2.00 -13.58
C LEU A 155 0.94 0.98 -14.66
N GLU A 156 1.93 0.12 -14.37
CA GLU A 156 2.36 -0.91 -15.30
C GLU A 156 1.26 -1.94 -15.57
N PHE A 157 0.45 -2.26 -14.57
CA PHE A 157 -0.72 -3.10 -14.76
C PHE A 157 -1.76 -2.41 -15.66
N PHE A 158 -2.03 -1.13 -15.43
CA PHE A 158 -2.97 -0.36 -16.26
C PHE A 158 -2.53 -0.30 -17.71
N LYS A 159 -1.25 0.00 -17.96
CA LYS A 159 -0.67 0.03 -19.31
C LYS A 159 -0.75 -1.33 -20.00
N ARG A 160 -0.45 -2.43 -19.28
CA ARG A 160 -0.56 -3.79 -19.82
C ARG A 160 -2.01 -4.18 -20.16
N CYS A 161 -2.97 -3.61 -19.47
CA CYS A 161 -4.40 -3.77 -19.75
C CYS A 161 -4.90 -2.79 -20.82
N SER A 162 -4.04 -1.88 -21.32
CA SER A 162 -4.39 -0.82 -22.28
C SER A 162 -5.52 0.10 -21.81
N LEU A 163 -5.59 0.34 -20.48
CA LEU A 163 -6.57 1.24 -19.90
C LEU A 163 -6.24 2.69 -20.25
N GLU A 164 -7.28 3.45 -20.58
CA GLU A 164 -7.18 4.91 -20.68
C GLU A 164 -7.00 5.50 -19.28
N LEU A 165 -6.00 6.37 -19.15
CA LEU A 165 -5.66 7.02 -17.89
C LEU A 165 -5.81 8.53 -18.02
N ASP A 166 -6.33 9.18 -16.99
CA ASP A 166 -6.29 10.63 -16.89
C ASP A 166 -4.82 11.10 -16.80
N PRO A 167 -4.38 12.00 -17.69
CA PRO A 167 -2.97 12.37 -17.78
C PRO A 167 -2.43 13.14 -16.59
N SER A 168 -3.31 13.76 -15.77
CA SER A 168 -2.93 14.56 -14.61
C SER A 168 -2.85 13.71 -13.33
N THR A 169 -3.65 12.65 -13.23
CA THR A 169 -3.80 11.83 -12.02
C THR A 169 -3.29 10.41 -12.17
N ASN A 170 -3.14 9.93 -13.42
CA ASN A 170 -2.86 8.54 -13.76
C ASN A 170 -3.94 7.56 -13.23
N ILE A 171 -5.15 8.05 -13.01
CA ILE A 171 -6.30 7.24 -12.61
C ILE A 171 -7.00 6.72 -13.87
N PRO A 172 -7.46 5.46 -13.88
CA PRO A 172 -8.25 4.94 -15.00
C PRO A 172 -9.53 5.76 -15.24
N VAL A 173 -9.78 6.09 -16.50
CA VAL A 173 -11.01 6.78 -16.91
C VAL A 173 -12.12 5.77 -17.05
N VAL A 174 -13.23 5.99 -16.35
CA VAL A 174 -14.42 5.13 -16.37
C VAL A 174 -15.69 5.92 -16.68
N LYS A 175 -16.69 5.23 -17.19
CA LYS A 175 -18.04 5.74 -17.35
C LYS A 175 -18.78 5.76 -16.02
N GLU A 176 -19.97 6.34 -15.96
CA GLU A 176 -20.81 6.39 -14.74
C GLU A 176 -21.09 5.00 -14.15
N ASN A 177 -21.23 3.98 -14.98
CA ASN A 177 -21.43 2.58 -14.58
C ASN A 177 -20.13 1.83 -14.23
N LEU A 178 -19.01 2.54 -14.03
CA LEU A 178 -17.68 2.01 -13.73
C LEU A 178 -17.04 1.16 -14.82
N GLU A 179 -17.63 1.12 -16.02
CA GLU A 179 -17.01 0.50 -17.19
C GLU A 179 -15.85 1.36 -17.70
N SER A 180 -14.75 0.74 -18.10
CA SER A 180 -13.62 1.42 -18.73
C SER A 180 -14.10 2.26 -19.92
N ASN A 181 -13.59 3.50 -20.03
CA ASN A 181 -13.98 4.39 -21.12
C ASN A 181 -13.66 3.81 -22.50
N ASN A 182 -12.53 3.14 -22.63
CA ASN A 182 -12.02 2.64 -23.91
C ASN A 182 -12.15 1.12 -24.13
N ILE A 183 -12.52 0.33 -23.08
CA ILE A 183 -12.61 -1.14 -23.19
C ILE A 183 -13.99 -1.61 -22.73
N PRO A 184 -14.92 -1.90 -23.65
CA PRO A 184 -16.25 -2.40 -23.28
C PRO A 184 -16.16 -3.73 -22.53
N ASN A 185 -17.04 -3.91 -21.51
CA ASN A 185 -17.14 -5.06 -20.62
C ASN A 185 -15.94 -5.25 -19.65
N LEU A 186 -15.06 -4.25 -19.54
CA LEU A 186 -14.07 -4.18 -18.49
C LEU A 186 -14.47 -3.10 -17.48
N PHE A 187 -14.66 -3.51 -16.22
CA PHE A 187 -15.05 -2.62 -15.14
C PHE A 187 -13.91 -2.40 -14.15
N ILE A 188 -13.86 -1.21 -13.55
CA ILE A 188 -12.82 -0.85 -12.58
C ILE A 188 -13.52 -0.35 -11.33
N VAL A 189 -13.18 -0.92 -10.17
CA VAL A 189 -13.89 -0.66 -8.91
C VAL A 189 -12.93 -0.41 -7.74
N GLY A 190 -13.44 0.26 -6.71
CA GLY A 190 -12.74 0.48 -5.46
C GLY A 190 -11.85 1.73 -5.47
N ASP A 191 -10.92 1.77 -4.53
CA ASP A 191 -10.08 2.94 -4.24
C ASP A 191 -9.05 3.29 -5.32
N ILE A 192 -8.83 2.39 -6.26
CA ILE A 192 -8.03 2.60 -7.46
C ILE A 192 -8.51 3.79 -8.32
N LEU A 193 -9.80 4.14 -8.22
CA LEU A 193 -10.43 5.26 -8.93
C LEU A 193 -10.29 6.61 -8.20
N PHE A 194 -9.58 6.67 -7.06
CA PHE A 194 -9.48 7.89 -6.25
C PHE A 194 -8.04 8.27 -5.97
N LYS A 195 -7.72 9.57 -6.08
CA LYS A 195 -6.36 10.09 -5.84
C LYS A 195 -5.87 9.82 -4.41
N SER A 196 -6.74 9.96 -3.43
CA SER A 196 -6.42 9.79 -2.00
C SER A 196 -6.78 8.41 -1.45
N GLY A 197 -7.28 7.51 -2.29
CA GLY A 197 -7.95 6.28 -1.87
C GLY A 197 -9.42 6.52 -1.56
N ALA A 198 -10.15 5.45 -1.30
CA ALA A 198 -11.57 5.47 -0.93
C ALA A 198 -11.82 4.62 0.31
N SER A 199 -13.05 4.67 0.84
CA SER A 199 -13.45 3.83 1.96
C SER A 199 -13.78 2.40 1.51
N ILE A 200 -13.78 1.47 2.45
CA ILE A 200 -14.26 0.09 2.24
C ILE A 200 -15.71 0.11 1.73
N ALA A 201 -16.56 1.00 2.29
CA ALA A 201 -17.95 1.15 1.86
C ALA A 201 -18.05 1.54 0.38
N THR A 202 -17.20 2.46 -0.11
CA THR A 202 -17.14 2.82 -1.53
C THR A 202 -16.77 1.62 -2.39
N ALA A 203 -15.79 0.82 -1.99
CA ALA A 203 -15.38 -0.37 -2.73
C ALA A 203 -16.50 -1.43 -2.80
N LEU A 204 -17.24 -1.63 -1.71
CA LEU A 204 -18.37 -2.54 -1.66
C LEU A 204 -19.53 -2.07 -2.55
N ASN A 205 -19.88 -0.77 -2.50
CA ASN A 205 -20.93 -0.21 -3.36
C ASN A 205 -20.56 -0.33 -4.84
N HIS A 206 -19.33 0.02 -5.23
CA HIS A 206 -18.87 -0.19 -6.61
C HIS A 206 -18.96 -1.65 -7.04
N GLY A 207 -18.61 -2.59 -6.16
CA GLY A 207 -18.72 -4.01 -6.44
C GLY A 207 -20.16 -4.45 -6.67
N TYR A 208 -21.10 -3.94 -5.86
CA TYR A 208 -22.53 -4.20 -5.98
C TYR A 208 -23.08 -3.65 -7.30
N ASP A 209 -22.82 -2.37 -7.61
CA ASP A 209 -23.32 -1.71 -8.82
C ASP A 209 -22.85 -2.43 -10.09
N VAL A 210 -21.57 -2.80 -10.15
CA VAL A 210 -21.01 -3.55 -11.28
C VAL A 210 -21.60 -4.96 -11.38
N ALA A 211 -21.84 -5.65 -10.25
CA ALA A 211 -22.45 -6.97 -10.27
C ALA A 211 -23.89 -6.94 -10.85
N ILE A 212 -24.68 -5.92 -10.49
CA ILE A 212 -26.02 -5.70 -11.05
C ILE A 212 -25.95 -5.42 -12.55
N GLU A 213 -25.03 -4.54 -12.98
CA GLU A 213 -24.87 -4.21 -14.40
C GLU A 213 -24.46 -5.43 -15.24
N ILE A 214 -23.51 -6.24 -14.75
CA ILE A 214 -23.11 -7.49 -15.43
C ILE A 214 -24.27 -8.48 -15.48
N ALA A 215 -25.00 -8.65 -14.38
CA ALA A 215 -26.16 -9.56 -14.34
C ALA A 215 -27.27 -9.15 -15.33
N LYS A 216 -27.48 -7.84 -15.51
CA LYS A 216 -28.40 -7.29 -16.50
C LYS A 216 -27.95 -7.64 -17.94
N ARG A 217 -26.68 -7.44 -18.25
CA ARG A 217 -26.11 -7.71 -19.59
C ARG A 217 -26.05 -9.21 -19.92
N LEU A 218 -25.98 -10.09 -18.92
CA LEU A 218 -26.01 -11.54 -19.13
C LEU A 218 -27.40 -12.08 -19.44
N ARG A 219 -28.46 -11.31 -19.14
CA ARG A 219 -29.87 -11.69 -19.39
C ARG A 219 -30.41 -11.10 -20.69
N SER A 220 -29.72 -10.10 -21.25
CA SER A 220 -30.03 -9.50 -22.56
C SER A 220 -29.37 -10.30 -23.68
#